data_11dc310ddcb3c939423c4615e31d1b3a
#
_entry.id   11dc310ddcb3c939423c4615e31d1b3a
#
_cell.length_a   1.000
_cell.length_b   1.000
_cell.length_c   1.000
_cell.angle_alpha   90.00
_cell.angle_beta   90.00
_cell.angle_gamma   90.00
#
_symmetry.space_group_name_H-M   'P 1'
#
loop_
_entity.id
_entity.type
_entity.pdbx_description
1 polymer ?
#
loop_
_entity_poly.entity_id
_entity_poly.type
_entity_poly.pdbx_seq_one_letter_code
_entity_poly.pdbx_strand_id
1 'polypeptide(L)'
;MKLFAVALLAFGVAGSLQTQTTPPPQQAPVRRPDVIWLPTEDPVVTAMLKFVNVTKGDVVYDLGCGDGRIVIAAATQFGARGVGIDIDPERIKEANAAAARAGVSSRVTFVVGDLFDPAVKISDATVVTLYLLPSLNARLRPRLQSELKPGTRIVSNAFSMGDAWPPEKTEQVGDSVIYRWVIGQGHSNFQPIQ
;
A
#
# COMPACT_ATOMS: atom_id res chain seq x y z
N MET A 1 -40.27 -74.89 39.11
CA MET A 1 -39.11 -74.42 38.38
C MET A 1 -39.46 -73.05 37.76
N LYS A 2 -38.97 -71.96 38.36
CA LYS A 2 -39.27 -70.59 37.92
C LYS A 2 -38.01 -70.06 37.23
N LEU A 3 -38.11 -69.79 35.93
CA LEU A 3 -37.07 -69.08 35.15
C LEU A 3 -37.18 -67.58 35.40
N PHE A 4 -36.11 -66.98 35.90
CA PHE A 4 -35.93 -65.52 35.93
C PHE A 4 -35.25 -65.05 34.64
N ALA A 5 -35.93 -64.22 33.88
CA ALA A 5 -35.34 -63.54 32.75
C ALA A 5 -34.69 -62.22 33.24
N VAL A 6 -33.36 -62.09 33.02
CA VAL A 6 -32.63 -60.83 33.28
C VAL A 6 -32.64 -60.01 32.01
N ALA A 7 -33.27 -58.82 32.03
CA ALA A 7 -33.21 -57.85 30.96
C ALA A 7 -31.97 -56.96 31.16
N LEU A 8 -31.05 -56.97 30.20
CA LEU A 8 -29.93 -56.02 30.11
C LEU A 8 -30.41 -54.74 29.44
N LEU A 9 -30.42 -53.63 30.16
CA LEU A 9 -30.60 -52.29 29.64
C LEU A 9 -29.25 -51.74 29.17
N ALA A 10 -29.05 -51.59 27.84
CA ALA A 10 -27.92 -50.90 27.26
C ALA A 10 -28.15 -49.40 27.25
N PHE A 11 -27.42 -48.64 28.06
CA PHE A 11 -27.41 -47.18 28.00
C PHE A 11 -26.48 -46.76 26.86
N GLY A 12 -27.06 -46.28 25.75
CA GLY A 12 -26.31 -45.64 24.67
C GLY A 12 -25.95 -44.19 25.05
N VAL A 13 -24.66 -43.93 25.26
CA VAL A 13 -24.15 -42.57 25.40
C VAL A 13 -24.01 -41.94 24.01
N ALA A 14 -24.97 -41.09 23.62
CA ALA A 14 -24.84 -40.27 22.43
C ALA A 14 -23.85 -39.12 22.71
N GLY A 15 -22.59 -39.27 22.31
CA GLY A 15 -21.63 -38.20 22.34
C GLY A 15 -21.94 -37.12 21.27
N SER A 16 -22.37 -35.95 21.71
CA SER A 16 -22.55 -34.78 20.85
C SER A 16 -21.18 -34.29 20.41
N LEU A 17 -20.83 -34.45 19.14
CA LEU A 17 -19.67 -33.79 18.51
C LEU A 17 -19.96 -32.28 18.44
N GLN A 18 -19.41 -31.52 19.38
CA GLN A 18 -19.35 -30.08 19.29
C GLN A 18 -18.26 -29.70 18.29
N THR A 19 -18.67 -29.28 17.11
CA THR A 19 -17.77 -28.61 16.14
C THR A 19 -17.31 -27.29 16.78
N GLN A 20 -16.04 -27.25 17.19
CA GLN A 20 -15.37 -26.02 17.62
C GLN A 20 -15.16 -25.17 16.36
N THR A 21 -16.01 -24.18 16.17
CA THR A 21 -15.79 -23.10 15.20
C THR A 21 -14.63 -22.27 15.73
N THR A 22 -13.47 -22.35 15.09
CA THR A 22 -12.36 -21.43 15.30
C THR A 22 -12.83 -20.00 15.05
N PRO A 23 -12.69 -19.06 16.00
CA PRO A 23 -13.03 -17.67 15.75
C PRO A 23 -12.20 -17.15 14.58
N PRO A 24 -12.76 -16.23 13.73
CA PRO A 24 -11.99 -15.63 12.64
C PRO A 24 -10.74 -14.95 13.20
N PRO A 25 -9.63 -14.93 12.44
CA PRO A 25 -8.40 -14.31 12.89
C PRO A 25 -8.69 -12.86 13.29
N GLN A 26 -8.41 -12.54 14.54
CA GLN A 26 -8.58 -11.21 15.12
C GLN A 26 -7.58 -10.30 14.41
N GLN A 27 -8.07 -9.40 13.54
CA GLN A 27 -7.23 -8.41 12.89
C GLN A 27 -6.55 -7.58 13.99
N ALA A 28 -5.23 -7.48 13.91
CA ALA A 28 -4.46 -6.63 14.81
C ALA A 28 -5.05 -5.21 14.80
N PRO A 29 -5.08 -4.51 15.95
CA PRO A 29 -5.65 -3.17 16.01
C PRO A 29 -4.93 -2.28 15.00
N VAL A 30 -5.66 -1.75 14.02
CA VAL A 30 -5.14 -0.84 13.02
C VAL A 30 -4.71 0.44 13.74
N ARG A 31 -3.43 0.78 13.64
CA ARG A 31 -2.88 2.02 14.20
C ARG A 31 -3.59 3.22 13.55
N ARG A 32 -3.85 4.28 14.32
CA ARG A 32 -4.44 5.51 13.78
C ARG A 32 -3.50 6.16 12.76
N PRO A 33 -4.05 6.84 11.73
CA PRO A 33 -3.23 7.62 10.79
C PRO A 33 -2.34 8.63 11.50
N ASP A 34 -1.10 8.77 11.05
CA ASP A 34 -0.13 9.75 11.60
C ASP A 34 -0.42 11.18 11.14
N VAL A 35 -1.25 11.34 10.10
CA VAL A 35 -1.51 12.63 9.42
C VAL A 35 -2.96 12.76 9.02
N ILE A 36 -3.43 14.02 8.91
CA ILE A 36 -4.70 14.33 8.28
C ILE A 36 -4.54 14.06 6.79
N TRP A 37 -5.50 13.31 6.21
CA TRP A 37 -5.53 13.07 4.78
C TRP A 37 -5.84 14.37 4.01
N LEU A 38 -4.98 14.69 3.05
CA LEU A 38 -5.16 15.78 2.08
C LEU A 38 -5.06 15.19 0.68
N PRO A 39 -6.08 15.37 -0.17
CA PRO A 39 -6.05 14.83 -1.52
C PRO A 39 -5.08 15.61 -2.42
N THR A 40 -4.28 14.91 -3.22
CA THR A 40 -3.50 15.54 -4.31
C THR A 40 -4.46 16.00 -5.40
N GLU A 41 -4.31 17.22 -5.90
CA GLU A 41 -5.14 17.75 -6.98
C GLU A 41 -4.90 16.99 -8.30
N ASP A 42 -5.95 16.81 -9.11
CA ASP A 42 -5.89 16.02 -10.34
C ASP A 42 -4.81 16.50 -11.35
N PRO A 43 -4.57 17.81 -11.55
CA PRO A 43 -3.46 18.28 -12.39
C PRO A 43 -2.09 17.83 -11.87
N VAL A 44 -1.90 17.85 -10.54
CA VAL A 44 -0.66 17.42 -9.90
C VAL A 44 -0.50 15.90 -10.02
N VAL A 45 -1.58 15.12 -9.82
CA VAL A 45 -1.57 13.66 -10.05
C VAL A 45 -1.09 13.33 -11.47
N THR A 46 -1.68 13.98 -12.47
CA THR A 46 -1.31 13.76 -13.88
C THR A 46 0.15 14.16 -14.14
N ALA A 47 0.60 15.28 -13.58
CA ALA A 47 1.98 15.73 -13.70
C ALA A 47 2.96 14.76 -13.05
N MET A 48 2.69 14.28 -11.82
CA MET A 48 3.51 13.28 -11.13
C MET A 48 3.72 12.02 -11.98
N LEU A 49 2.63 11.48 -12.55
CA LEU A 49 2.69 10.26 -13.37
C LEU A 49 3.48 10.48 -14.68
N LYS A 50 3.32 11.63 -15.32
CA LYS A 50 4.11 12.03 -16.49
C LYS A 50 5.59 12.26 -16.15
N PHE A 51 5.87 12.91 -15.03
CA PHE A 51 7.22 13.25 -14.58
C PHE A 51 8.11 12.03 -14.35
N VAL A 52 7.51 10.90 -13.95
CA VAL A 52 8.20 9.62 -13.83
C VAL A 52 7.98 8.70 -15.04
N ASN A 53 7.42 9.21 -16.13
CA ASN A 53 7.18 8.47 -17.38
C ASN A 53 6.42 7.15 -17.17
N VAL A 54 5.27 7.19 -16.49
CA VAL A 54 4.44 6.00 -16.30
C VAL A 54 3.94 5.47 -17.64
N THR A 55 3.99 4.15 -17.80
CA THR A 55 3.55 3.43 -18.99
C THR A 55 2.66 2.22 -18.61
N LYS A 56 2.06 1.59 -19.61
CA LYS A 56 1.25 0.36 -19.42
C LYS A 56 2.02 -0.83 -18.84
N GLY A 57 3.35 -0.81 -18.91
CA GLY A 57 4.22 -1.85 -18.34
C GLY A 57 4.47 -1.70 -16.84
N ASP A 58 4.09 -0.56 -16.27
CA ASP A 58 4.41 -0.24 -14.89
C ASP A 58 3.44 -0.84 -13.87
N VAL A 59 3.97 -0.98 -12.66
CA VAL A 59 3.21 -1.24 -11.43
C VAL A 59 3.45 -0.05 -10.49
N VAL A 60 2.44 0.80 -10.38
CA VAL A 60 2.49 2.01 -9.55
C VAL A 60 2.05 1.67 -8.13
N TYR A 61 2.91 1.91 -7.15
CA TYR A 61 2.59 1.81 -5.73
C TYR A 61 2.38 3.20 -5.15
N ASP A 62 1.21 3.45 -4.59
CA ASP A 62 0.89 4.70 -3.88
C ASP A 62 0.89 4.44 -2.37
N LEU A 63 1.87 5.02 -1.68
CA LEU A 63 2.09 4.79 -0.26
C LEU A 63 1.43 5.91 0.56
N GLY A 64 0.31 5.61 1.20
CA GLY A 64 -0.63 6.55 1.77
C GLY A 64 -1.66 6.97 0.73
N CYS A 65 -2.31 6.00 0.09
CA CYS A 65 -3.08 6.22 -1.14
C CYS A 65 -4.42 6.96 -0.95
N GLY A 66 -4.89 7.11 0.29
CA GLY A 66 -6.18 7.75 0.56
C GLY A 66 -7.31 7.13 -0.25
N ASP A 67 -8.00 7.95 -1.04
CA ASP A 67 -9.11 7.54 -1.92
C ASP A 67 -8.68 6.85 -3.22
N GLY A 68 -7.38 6.58 -3.39
CA GLY A 68 -6.83 5.82 -4.51
C GLY A 68 -6.68 6.59 -5.82
N ARG A 69 -6.89 7.91 -5.83
CA ARG A 69 -6.91 8.72 -7.05
C ARG A 69 -5.67 8.60 -7.92
N ILE A 70 -4.47 8.52 -7.35
CA ILE A 70 -3.21 8.40 -8.10
C ILE A 70 -3.13 7.05 -8.81
N VAL A 71 -3.44 5.96 -8.10
CA VAL A 71 -3.45 4.60 -8.66
C VAL A 71 -4.52 4.44 -9.74
N ILE A 72 -5.71 5.00 -9.51
CA ILE A 72 -6.80 5.02 -10.50
C ILE A 72 -6.40 5.82 -11.74
N ALA A 73 -5.79 7.00 -11.57
CA ALA A 73 -5.29 7.80 -12.68
C ALA A 73 -4.20 7.07 -13.47
N ALA A 74 -3.27 6.37 -12.80
CA ALA A 74 -2.26 5.55 -13.46
C ALA A 74 -2.90 4.46 -14.34
N ALA A 75 -3.96 3.82 -13.86
CA ALA A 75 -4.67 2.80 -14.61
C ALA A 75 -5.50 3.36 -15.76
N THR A 76 -6.23 4.46 -15.56
CA THR A 76 -7.13 5.05 -16.56
C THR A 76 -6.38 5.80 -17.66
N GLN A 77 -5.37 6.59 -17.30
CA GLN A 77 -4.68 7.49 -18.24
C GLN A 77 -3.48 6.82 -18.92
N PHE A 78 -2.80 5.89 -18.23
CA PHE A 78 -1.55 5.29 -18.71
C PHE A 78 -1.65 3.78 -18.94
N GLY A 79 -2.77 3.15 -18.55
CA GLY A 79 -2.96 1.71 -18.67
C GLY A 79 -2.11 0.88 -17.72
N ALA A 80 -1.47 1.49 -16.74
CA ALA A 80 -0.62 0.84 -15.74
C ALA A 80 -1.45 -0.07 -14.80
N ARG A 81 -0.77 -0.97 -14.11
CA ARG A 81 -1.31 -1.63 -12.92
C ARG A 81 -0.96 -0.79 -11.68
N GLY A 82 -1.70 -0.97 -10.60
CA GLY A 82 -1.39 -0.23 -9.39
C GLY A 82 -1.80 -0.90 -8.10
N VAL A 83 -1.09 -0.52 -7.05
CA VAL A 83 -1.36 -0.93 -5.66
C VAL A 83 -1.39 0.32 -4.80
N GLY A 84 -2.51 0.58 -4.15
CA GLY A 84 -2.64 1.62 -3.13
C GLY A 84 -2.56 0.99 -1.74
N ILE A 85 -1.78 1.58 -0.85
CA ILE A 85 -1.65 1.14 0.54
C ILE A 85 -2.01 2.31 1.43
N ASP A 86 -2.92 2.09 2.35
CA ASP A 86 -3.28 3.07 3.38
C ASP A 86 -3.55 2.38 4.70
N ILE A 87 -3.30 3.06 5.81
CA ILE A 87 -3.55 2.54 7.14
C ILE A 87 -5.04 2.63 7.53
N ASP A 88 -5.80 3.51 6.86
CA ASP A 88 -7.21 3.76 7.14
C ASP A 88 -8.11 2.85 6.29
N PRO A 89 -8.85 1.90 6.90
CA PRO A 89 -9.74 1.01 6.18
C PRO A 89 -10.89 1.74 5.46
N GLU A 90 -11.34 2.90 5.97
CA GLU A 90 -12.39 3.67 5.28
C GLU A 90 -11.85 4.31 3.99
N ARG A 91 -10.59 4.78 3.97
CA ARG A 91 -9.95 5.24 2.73
C ARG A 91 -9.83 4.11 1.70
N ILE A 92 -9.45 2.91 2.12
CA ILE A 92 -9.37 1.74 1.25
C ILE A 92 -10.75 1.35 0.69
N LYS A 93 -11.80 1.46 1.48
CA LYS A 93 -13.17 1.23 1.02
C LYS A 93 -13.59 2.26 -0.04
N GLU A 94 -13.28 3.54 0.18
CA GLU A 94 -13.52 4.61 -0.79
C GLU A 94 -12.75 4.40 -2.09
N ALA A 95 -11.46 4.03 -1.99
CA ALA A 95 -10.61 3.74 -3.13
C ALA A 95 -11.14 2.59 -3.99
N ASN A 96 -11.59 1.49 -3.36
CA ASN A 96 -12.22 0.37 -4.06
C ASN A 96 -13.50 0.79 -4.79
N ALA A 97 -14.35 1.59 -4.13
CA ALA A 97 -15.57 2.11 -4.74
C ALA A 97 -15.26 3.07 -5.91
N ALA A 98 -14.22 3.90 -5.79
CA ALA A 98 -13.76 4.80 -6.85
C ALA A 98 -13.22 4.02 -8.06
N ALA A 99 -12.41 2.98 -7.83
CA ALA A 99 -11.90 2.11 -8.88
C ALA A 99 -13.01 1.37 -9.65
N ALA A 100 -14.04 0.93 -8.93
CA ALA A 100 -15.20 0.30 -9.55
C ALA A 100 -15.96 1.28 -10.46
N ARG A 101 -16.19 2.51 -9.99
CA ARG A 101 -16.81 3.57 -10.82
C ARG A 101 -15.99 3.94 -12.03
N ALA A 102 -14.66 3.92 -11.92
CA ALA A 102 -13.73 4.18 -13.02
C ALA A 102 -13.54 2.99 -13.97
N GLY A 103 -14.09 1.81 -13.67
CA GLY A 103 -13.95 0.60 -14.50
C GLY A 103 -12.56 -0.01 -14.51
N VAL A 104 -11.73 0.24 -13.48
CA VAL A 104 -10.33 -0.22 -13.42
C VAL A 104 -10.04 -1.23 -12.31
N SER A 105 -11.05 -1.79 -11.65
CA SER A 105 -10.89 -2.75 -10.54
C SER A 105 -10.03 -3.97 -10.89
N SER A 106 -9.95 -4.35 -12.17
CA SER A 106 -9.08 -5.47 -12.60
C SER A 106 -7.60 -5.09 -12.72
N ARG A 107 -7.26 -3.81 -12.65
CA ARG A 107 -5.90 -3.28 -12.80
C ARG A 107 -5.30 -2.75 -11.50
N VAL A 108 -6.13 -2.47 -10.50
CA VAL A 108 -5.72 -1.84 -9.24
C VAL A 108 -6.11 -2.70 -8.06
N THR A 109 -5.30 -2.65 -7.01
CA THR A 109 -5.55 -3.32 -5.73
C THR A 109 -5.33 -2.31 -4.61
N PHE A 110 -6.19 -2.33 -3.59
CA PHE A 110 -6.04 -1.48 -2.41
C PHE A 110 -5.92 -2.34 -1.16
N VAL A 111 -4.95 -2.03 -0.31
CA VAL A 111 -4.58 -2.82 0.87
C VAL A 111 -4.57 -1.94 2.11
N VAL A 112 -5.28 -2.37 3.16
CA VAL A 112 -5.11 -1.78 4.48
C VAL A 112 -3.76 -2.24 5.04
N GLY A 113 -2.86 -1.31 5.33
CA GLY A 113 -1.54 -1.67 5.82
C GLY A 113 -0.74 -0.49 6.39
N ASP A 114 0.09 -0.76 7.39
CA ASP A 114 1.07 0.21 7.88
C ASP A 114 2.29 0.20 6.94
N LEU A 115 2.65 1.35 6.41
CA LEU A 115 3.82 1.52 5.52
C LEU A 115 5.14 1.13 6.20
N PHE A 116 5.16 1.02 7.52
CA PHE A 116 6.33 0.65 8.31
C PHE A 116 6.33 -0.81 8.76
N ASP A 117 5.26 -1.56 8.44
CA ASP A 117 5.22 -3.00 8.66
C ASP A 117 5.97 -3.73 7.53
N PRO A 118 7.02 -4.53 7.84
CA PRO A 118 7.77 -5.29 6.84
C PRO A 118 6.93 -6.39 6.16
N ALA A 119 5.76 -6.74 6.70
CA ALA A 119 4.83 -7.66 6.05
C ALA A 119 4.18 -7.04 4.79
N VAL A 120 4.03 -5.72 4.76
CA VAL A 120 3.53 -4.97 3.60
C VAL A 120 4.63 -4.89 2.54
N LYS A 121 4.54 -5.68 1.47
CA LYS A 121 5.58 -5.75 0.43
C LYS A 121 5.45 -4.64 -0.61
N ILE A 122 6.59 -4.02 -0.96
CA ILE A 122 6.68 -2.96 -1.98
C ILE A 122 7.67 -3.29 -3.11
N SER A 123 8.33 -4.45 -3.05
CA SER A 123 9.42 -4.85 -3.95
C SER A 123 9.02 -5.04 -5.43
N ASP A 124 7.73 -5.13 -5.73
CA ASP A 124 7.24 -5.29 -7.10
C ASP A 124 6.91 -3.95 -7.78
N ALA A 125 7.04 -2.84 -7.05
CA ALA A 125 6.86 -1.51 -7.60
C ALA A 125 7.91 -1.21 -8.69
N THR A 126 7.46 -0.62 -9.80
CA THR A 126 8.32 0.03 -10.79
C THR A 126 8.25 1.54 -10.68
N VAL A 127 7.17 2.03 -10.07
CA VAL A 127 6.94 3.43 -9.71
C VAL A 127 6.38 3.48 -8.30
N VAL A 128 6.88 4.42 -7.48
CA VAL A 128 6.32 4.75 -6.16
C VAL A 128 5.89 6.20 -6.15
N THR A 129 4.68 6.45 -5.67
CA THR A 129 4.13 7.80 -5.45
C THR A 129 3.95 8.07 -3.97
N LEU A 130 4.21 9.31 -3.56
CA LEU A 130 4.18 9.76 -2.18
C LEU A 130 3.55 11.15 -2.06
N TYR A 131 2.72 11.32 -1.05
CA TYR A 131 2.33 12.64 -0.53
C TYR A 131 2.29 12.55 1.01
N LEU A 132 3.47 12.42 1.61
CA LEU A 132 3.64 12.20 3.04
C LEU A 132 4.47 13.34 3.66
N LEU A 133 4.24 13.63 4.93
CA LEU A 133 5.03 14.62 5.67
C LEU A 133 6.53 14.29 5.64
N PRO A 134 7.42 15.30 5.75
CA PRO A 134 8.87 15.11 5.70
C PRO A 134 9.40 14.04 6.67
N SER A 135 8.83 13.97 7.88
CA SER A 135 9.22 12.97 8.90
C SER A 135 8.90 11.53 8.45
N LEU A 136 7.78 11.33 7.77
CA LEU A 136 7.39 10.01 7.24
C LEU A 136 8.24 9.63 6.03
N ASN A 137 8.51 10.57 5.12
CA ASN A 137 9.43 10.37 4.00
C ASN A 137 10.83 9.98 4.49
N ALA A 138 11.37 10.69 5.47
CA ALA A 138 12.68 10.39 6.06
C ALA A 138 12.72 9.00 6.72
N ARG A 139 11.64 8.61 7.42
CA ARG A 139 11.50 7.28 8.03
C ARG A 139 11.33 6.17 7.00
N LEU A 140 10.65 6.44 5.88
CA LEU A 140 10.38 5.45 4.82
C LEU A 140 11.61 5.24 3.92
N ARG A 141 12.49 6.23 3.80
CA ARG A 141 13.66 6.22 2.91
C ARG A 141 14.52 4.96 3.00
N PRO A 142 14.96 4.45 4.17
CA PRO A 142 15.78 3.24 4.23
C PRO A 142 15.08 2.03 3.60
N ARG A 143 13.77 1.93 3.81
CA ARG A 143 12.95 0.87 3.25
C ARG A 143 12.87 0.97 1.72
N LEU A 144 12.62 2.17 1.19
CA LEU A 144 12.59 2.40 -0.26
C LEU A 144 13.92 2.02 -0.91
N GLN A 145 15.05 2.38 -0.28
CA GLN A 145 16.38 2.10 -0.80
C GLN A 145 16.76 0.62 -0.77
N SER A 146 16.26 -0.14 0.22
CA SER A 146 16.63 -1.56 0.41
C SER A 146 15.67 -2.54 -0.27
N GLU A 147 14.38 -2.22 -0.39
CA GLU A 147 13.37 -3.15 -0.91
C GLU A 147 13.06 -2.94 -2.40
N LEU A 148 13.24 -1.73 -2.93
CA LEU A 148 12.94 -1.45 -4.32
C LEU A 148 14.07 -1.85 -5.25
N LYS A 149 13.71 -2.33 -6.44
CA LYS A 149 14.67 -2.75 -7.46
C LYS A 149 15.38 -1.55 -8.10
N PRO A 150 16.65 -1.67 -8.50
CA PRO A 150 17.32 -0.66 -9.32
C PRO A 150 16.46 -0.28 -10.54
N GLY A 151 16.38 1.02 -10.84
CA GLY A 151 15.53 1.56 -11.89
C GLY A 151 14.10 1.92 -11.45
N THR A 152 13.66 1.52 -10.26
CA THR A 152 12.38 1.98 -9.72
C THR A 152 12.38 3.50 -9.57
N ARG A 153 11.35 4.16 -10.09
CA ARG A 153 11.19 5.61 -10.08
C ARG A 153 10.28 6.00 -8.92
N ILE A 154 10.67 7.03 -8.19
CA ILE A 154 9.89 7.56 -7.07
C ILE A 154 9.53 9.00 -7.38
N VAL A 155 8.29 9.38 -7.10
CA VAL A 155 7.83 10.78 -7.16
C VAL A 155 7.13 11.12 -5.86
N SER A 156 7.47 12.28 -5.29
CA SER A 156 6.82 12.81 -4.09
C SER A 156 6.23 14.19 -4.38
N ASN A 157 5.00 14.40 -3.94
CA ASN A 157 4.34 15.70 -3.97
C ASN A 157 4.70 16.51 -2.72
N ALA A 158 4.99 17.77 -2.89
CA ALA A 158 5.24 18.81 -1.89
C ALA A 158 6.44 18.58 -0.95
N PHE A 159 6.84 17.35 -0.65
CA PHE A 159 7.87 17.05 0.34
C PHE A 159 8.97 16.15 -0.20
N SER A 160 10.24 16.57 -0.02
CA SER A 160 11.42 15.78 -0.41
C SER A 160 11.75 14.68 0.62
N MET A 161 12.78 13.89 0.31
CA MET A 161 13.36 12.88 1.23
C MET A 161 14.38 13.47 2.20
N GLY A 162 14.53 14.80 2.23
CA GLY A 162 15.54 15.52 3.00
C GLY A 162 16.93 15.50 2.38
N ASP A 163 17.87 16.22 3.00
CA ASP A 163 19.23 16.43 2.47
C ASP A 163 20.03 15.14 2.31
N ALA A 164 19.73 14.11 3.10
CA ALA A 164 20.42 12.83 3.02
C ALA A 164 20.05 12.00 1.77
N TRP A 165 19.05 12.41 1.01
CA TRP A 165 18.71 11.84 -0.30
C TRP A 165 18.10 12.93 -1.20
N PRO A 166 18.95 13.81 -1.77
CA PRO A 166 18.47 14.86 -2.65
C PRO A 166 17.80 14.29 -3.90
N PRO A 167 16.77 14.96 -4.45
CA PRO A 167 16.10 14.51 -5.67
C PRO A 167 17.01 14.69 -6.90
N GLU A 168 16.83 13.82 -7.90
CA GLU A 168 17.49 13.98 -9.20
C GLU A 168 16.89 15.15 -10.00
N LYS A 169 15.57 15.32 -9.87
CA LYS A 169 14.81 16.37 -10.57
C LYS A 169 13.70 16.90 -9.68
N THR A 170 13.40 18.18 -9.90
CA THR A 170 12.23 18.85 -9.30
C THR A 170 11.47 19.56 -10.41
N GLU A 171 10.14 19.70 -10.23
CA GLU A 171 9.27 20.44 -11.14
C GLU A 171 8.19 21.15 -10.32
N GLN A 172 7.88 22.39 -10.71
CA GLN A 172 6.79 23.18 -10.16
C GLN A 172 5.51 22.88 -10.92
N VAL A 173 4.43 22.52 -10.23
CA VAL A 173 3.10 22.23 -10.81
C VAL A 173 2.05 23.02 -10.04
N GLY A 174 1.62 24.13 -10.57
CA GLY A 174 0.80 25.08 -9.82
C GLY A 174 1.51 25.53 -8.54
N ASP A 175 0.87 25.37 -7.40
CA ASP A 175 1.45 25.70 -6.09
C ASP A 175 2.24 24.54 -5.47
N SER A 176 2.25 23.37 -6.11
CA SER A 176 2.99 22.19 -5.65
C SER A 176 4.36 22.06 -6.31
N VAL A 177 5.35 21.56 -5.57
CA VAL A 177 6.64 21.09 -6.09
C VAL A 177 6.63 19.57 -6.08
N ILE A 178 6.99 18.94 -7.20
CA ILE A 178 7.16 17.49 -7.26
C ILE A 178 8.64 17.13 -7.38
N TYR A 179 9.03 16.06 -6.70
CA TYR A 179 10.41 15.61 -6.58
C TYR A 179 10.55 14.20 -7.14
N ARG A 180 11.65 13.92 -7.86
CA ARG A 180 11.91 12.60 -8.45
C ARG A 180 13.22 12.00 -7.98
N TRP A 181 13.22 10.67 -7.78
CA TRP A 181 14.40 9.81 -7.56
C TRP A 181 14.30 8.56 -8.43
N VAL A 182 15.45 7.94 -8.70
CA VAL A 182 15.56 6.61 -9.33
C VAL A 182 16.45 5.73 -8.45
N ILE A 183 15.97 4.54 -8.08
CA ILE A 183 16.72 3.60 -7.27
C ILE A 183 17.95 3.09 -8.05
N GLY A 184 19.10 3.08 -7.41
CA GLY A 184 20.35 2.56 -8.00
C GLY A 184 21.07 3.52 -8.95
N GLN A 185 20.50 4.69 -9.24
CA GLN A 185 21.25 5.78 -9.87
C GLN A 185 21.86 6.59 -8.74
N GLY A 186 23.11 6.29 -8.40
CA GLY A 186 23.81 6.94 -7.30
C GLY A 186 24.09 8.40 -7.61
N HIS A 187 23.82 9.27 -6.64
CA HIS A 187 24.64 10.46 -6.49
C HIS A 187 26.04 9.96 -6.15
N SER A 188 26.97 10.03 -7.12
CA SER A 188 28.34 9.56 -7.02
C SER A 188 29.20 10.34 -6.02
N ASN A 189 28.61 11.00 -5.02
CA ASN A 189 29.31 11.85 -4.05
C ASN A 189 28.98 11.57 -2.58
N PHE A 190 28.45 10.39 -2.23
CA PHE A 190 28.42 10.04 -0.81
C PHE A 190 29.76 9.42 -0.42
N GLN A 191 30.69 10.24 0.02
CA GLN A 191 31.83 9.79 0.84
C GLN A 191 31.32 9.65 2.28
N PRO A 192 31.36 8.46 2.89
CA PRO A 192 31.10 8.35 4.32
C PRO A 192 32.21 9.12 5.04
N ILE A 193 31.81 10.04 5.91
CA ILE A 193 32.73 10.70 6.85
C ILE A 193 33.29 9.59 7.74
N GLN A 194 34.62 9.42 7.72
CA GLN A 194 35.37 8.52 8.60
C GLN A 194 35.40 9.05 10.02
#